data_73d4ad8e66fce55988ce3bf9b5484f40
#
_entry.id   73d4ad8e66fce55988ce3bf9b5484f40
#
_cell.length_a   1.000
_cell.length_b   1.000
_cell.length_c   1.000
_cell.angle_alpha   90.00
_cell.angle_beta   90.00
_cell.angle_gamma   90.00
#
_symmetry.space_group_name_H-M   'P 1'
#
loop_
_entity.id
_entity.type
_entity.pdbx_description
1 polymer ?
#
loop_
_entity_poly.entity_id
_entity_poly.type
_entity_poly.pdbx_seq_one_letter_code
_entity_poly.pdbx_strand_id
1 'polypeptide(L)'
;VSHYIRIQKRAGRSLIYIYTDSEKYNQEAGCGLPDCKPDYSWDTLLSYNYIGDAFVAKKNALIDAINECKNHGAVDNINYYELSLIILSKCKTSDVGHIHQVLVKDIRIDSKSYRTADDGMAAFKKMILESSEINVNIVADKHDSAVEHVHYITNEYDLVSIIIPSKDNPDILKCCLQSIRKFTKYINYEIVVVDNGSND
;
A
#
# COMPACT_ATOMS: atom_id res chain seq x y z
N VAL A 1 -17.87 -10.91 8.33
CA VAL A 1 -16.69 -11.63 7.87
C VAL A 1 -17.05 -13.01 7.32
N SER A 2 -17.64 -13.92 8.10
CA SER A 2 -17.97 -15.30 7.66
C SER A 2 -18.85 -15.35 6.42
N HIS A 3 -19.82 -14.44 6.28
CA HIS A 3 -20.67 -14.33 5.08
C HIS A 3 -19.83 -13.91 3.86
N TYR A 4 -18.97 -12.92 4.00
CA TYR A 4 -18.05 -12.46 2.95
C TYR A 4 -17.14 -13.58 2.48
N ILE A 5 -16.52 -14.33 3.41
CA ILE A 5 -15.67 -15.48 3.08
C ILE A 5 -16.44 -16.52 2.26
N ARG A 6 -17.71 -16.82 2.63
CA ARG A 6 -18.53 -17.77 1.88
C ARG A 6 -18.83 -17.31 0.45
N ILE A 7 -19.12 -16.02 0.26
CA ILE A 7 -19.36 -15.45 -1.08
C ILE A 7 -18.09 -15.59 -1.94
N GLN A 8 -16.94 -15.17 -1.41
CA GLN A 8 -15.67 -15.23 -2.14
C GLN A 8 -15.28 -16.67 -2.51
N LYS A 9 -15.51 -17.63 -1.60
CA LYS A 9 -15.28 -19.05 -1.87
C LYS A 9 -16.19 -19.58 -2.98
N ARG A 10 -17.47 -19.18 -3.02
CA ARG A 10 -18.40 -19.53 -4.11
C ARG A 10 -17.96 -18.95 -5.45
N ALA A 11 -17.34 -17.78 -5.44
CA ALA A 11 -16.73 -17.16 -6.61
C ALA A 11 -15.33 -17.71 -6.98
N GLY A 12 -14.92 -18.84 -6.36
CA GLY A 12 -13.63 -19.48 -6.63
C GLY A 12 -12.43 -18.81 -5.98
N ARG A 13 -12.61 -17.79 -5.13
CA ARG A 13 -11.53 -17.09 -4.44
C ARG A 13 -11.23 -17.72 -3.07
N SER A 14 -9.94 -17.95 -2.80
CA SER A 14 -9.46 -18.47 -1.52
C SER A 14 -8.66 -17.41 -0.80
N LEU A 15 -9.35 -16.51 -0.11
CA LEU A 15 -8.73 -15.39 0.59
C LEU A 15 -7.79 -15.88 1.70
N ILE A 16 -6.62 -15.26 1.79
CA ILE A 16 -5.61 -15.48 2.82
C ILE A 16 -5.70 -14.41 3.90
N TYR A 17 -5.98 -13.17 3.48
CA TYR A 17 -6.03 -12.00 4.35
C TYR A 17 -7.28 -11.17 4.06
N ILE A 18 -7.92 -10.63 5.12
CA ILE A 18 -9.12 -9.80 5.02
C ILE A 18 -9.02 -8.66 6.00
N TYR A 19 -9.34 -7.46 5.57
CA TYR A 19 -9.47 -6.27 6.41
C TYR A 19 -10.79 -5.55 6.15
N THR A 20 -11.12 -4.58 7.01
CA THR A 20 -12.38 -3.84 6.97
C THR A 20 -12.14 -2.36 7.21
N ASP A 21 -13.10 -1.53 6.89
CA ASP A 21 -13.12 -0.15 7.35
C ASP A 21 -13.24 -0.10 8.88
N SER A 22 -12.81 1.02 9.46
CA SER A 22 -12.83 1.25 10.89
C SER A 22 -13.46 2.59 11.23
N GLU A 23 -13.75 2.80 12.50
CA GLU A 23 -14.21 4.06 13.06
C GLU A 23 -13.22 4.49 14.14
N LYS A 24 -12.67 5.71 14.03
CA LYS A 24 -11.89 6.35 15.10
C LYS A 24 -12.87 7.01 16.07
N TYR A 25 -13.04 6.44 17.23
CA TYR A 25 -14.01 6.90 18.21
C TYR A 25 -13.38 7.80 19.27
N ASN A 26 -13.88 9.03 19.35
CA ASN A 26 -13.51 9.93 20.42
C ASN A 26 -14.50 9.76 21.58
N GLN A 27 -14.02 9.26 22.73
CA GLN A 27 -14.85 9.00 23.90
C GLN A 27 -15.40 10.28 24.53
N GLU A 28 -14.63 11.37 24.50
CA GLU A 28 -15.04 12.66 25.08
C GLU A 28 -16.13 13.32 24.25
N ALA A 29 -16.01 13.26 22.92
CA ALA A 29 -17.01 13.79 22.00
C ALA A 29 -18.23 12.89 21.82
N GLY A 30 -18.15 11.62 22.25
CA GLY A 30 -19.21 10.64 22.09
C GLY A 30 -19.52 10.29 20.63
N CYS A 31 -18.59 10.59 19.71
CA CYS A 31 -18.77 10.36 18.28
C CYS A 31 -17.55 9.67 17.66
N GLY A 32 -17.78 9.01 16.52
CA GLY A 32 -16.73 8.38 15.73
C GLY A 32 -16.61 8.99 14.35
N LEU A 33 -15.40 9.02 13.83
CA LEU A 33 -15.11 9.38 12.45
C LEU A 33 -14.79 8.11 11.67
N PRO A 34 -15.53 7.83 10.57
CA PRO A 34 -15.24 6.68 9.73
C PRO A 34 -13.87 6.83 9.08
N ASP A 35 -13.11 5.75 9.08
CA ASP A 35 -11.82 5.58 8.45
C ASP A 35 -12.01 4.56 7.31
N CYS A 36 -12.48 5.06 6.17
CA CYS A 36 -12.68 4.26 4.96
C CYS A 36 -11.33 3.98 4.31
N LYS A 37 -11.03 2.71 4.13
CA LYS A 37 -9.74 2.26 3.63
C LYS A 37 -9.78 2.05 2.11
N PRO A 38 -8.66 2.22 1.42
CA PRO A 38 -8.56 1.87 0.01
C PRO A 38 -8.62 0.34 -0.18
N ASP A 39 -8.90 -0.10 -1.39
CA ASP A 39 -8.64 -1.48 -1.79
C ASP A 39 -7.15 -1.80 -1.68
N TYR A 40 -6.84 -3.10 -1.60
CA TYR A 40 -5.48 -3.54 -1.34
C TYR A 40 -4.48 -2.98 -2.35
N SER A 41 -3.50 -2.27 -1.82
CA SER A 41 -2.35 -1.73 -2.53
C SER A 41 -1.09 -2.00 -1.70
N TRP A 42 -0.20 -2.82 -2.25
CA TRP A 42 1.07 -3.16 -1.59
C TRP A 42 1.95 -1.93 -1.36
N ASP A 43 2.11 -1.10 -2.39
CA ASP A 43 2.95 0.10 -2.29
C ASP A 43 2.41 1.11 -1.27
N THR A 44 1.09 1.27 -1.20
CA THR A 44 0.46 2.10 -0.18
C THR A 44 0.70 1.54 1.22
N LEU A 45 0.61 0.20 1.37
CA LEU A 45 0.88 -0.45 2.65
C LEU A 45 2.34 -0.31 3.07
N LEU A 46 3.27 -0.37 2.15
CA LEU A 46 4.68 -0.11 2.42
C LEU A 46 4.93 1.35 2.85
N SER A 47 4.16 2.30 2.35
CA SER A 47 4.29 3.71 2.72
C SER A 47 3.74 3.99 4.12
N TYR A 48 2.59 3.41 4.47
CA TYR A 48 2.01 3.55 5.82
C TYR A 48 0.99 2.44 6.11
N ASN A 49 0.79 2.14 7.39
CA ASN A 49 -0.20 1.14 7.82
C ASN A 49 -1.63 1.66 7.71
N TYR A 50 -2.23 1.62 6.50
CA TYR A 50 -3.64 2.00 6.33
C TYR A 50 -4.63 0.92 6.79
N ILE A 51 -4.20 -0.34 6.86
CA ILE A 51 -5.05 -1.45 7.31
C ILE A 51 -5.36 -1.34 8.80
N GLY A 52 -4.36 -0.92 9.59
CA GLY A 52 -4.46 -0.89 11.04
C GLY A 52 -4.20 -2.27 11.67
N ASP A 53 -4.65 -2.43 12.92
CA ASP A 53 -4.33 -3.61 13.73
C ASP A 53 -5.40 -4.71 13.67
N ALA A 54 -6.53 -4.46 12.98
CA ALA A 54 -7.64 -5.39 12.91
C ALA A 54 -7.74 -6.05 11.55
N PHE A 55 -7.40 -7.32 11.49
CA PHE A 55 -7.50 -8.14 10.29
C PHE A 55 -7.85 -9.59 10.62
N VAL A 56 -8.20 -10.35 9.61
CA VAL A 56 -8.41 -11.79 9.67
C VAL A 56 -7.48 -12.44 8.66
N ALA A 57 -6.70 -13.41 9.10
CA ALA A 57 -5.81 -14.17 8.23
C ALA A 57 -6.03 -15.68 8.35
N LYS A 58 -5.62 -16.44 7.35
CA LYS A 58 -5.56 -17.91 7.47
C LYS A 58 -4.58 -18.28 8.58
N LYS A 59 -4.99 -19.26 9.39
CA LYS A 59 -4.21 -19.73 10.55
C LYS A 59 -2.76 -20.06 10.19
N ASN A 60 -2.53 -20.80 9.12
CA ASN A 60 -1.18 -21.18 8.74
C ASN A 60 -0.34 -19.95 8.34
N ALA A 61 -0.88 -19.03 7.54
CA ALA A 61 -0.19 -17.80 7.17
C ALA A 61 0.19 -16.95 8.40
N LEU A 62 -0.70 -16.89 9.39
CA LEU A 62 -0.42 -16.18 10.64
C LEU A 62 0.68 -16.88 11.47
N ILE A 63 0.65 -18.21 11.57
CA ILE A 63 1.68 -18.97 12.30
C ILE A 63 3.04 -18.78 11.63
N ASP A 64 3.10 -18.87 10.31
CA ASP A 64 4.33 -18.68 9.54
C ASP A 64 4.90 -17.28 9.74
N ALA A 65 4.05 -16.25 9.70
CA ALA A 65 4.44 -14.87 9.94
C ALA A 65 4.97 -14.65 11.38
N ILE A 66 4.31 -15.22 12.39
CA ILE A 66 4.77 -15.14 13.79
C ILE A 66 6.15 -15.78 13.95
N ASN A 67 6.38 -16.93 13.32
CA ASN A 67 7.67 -17.62 13.39
C ASN A 67 8.76 -16.78 12.70
N GLU A 68 8.44 -16.14 11.59
CA GLU A 68 9.36 -15.26 10.86
C GLU A 68 9.72 -14.02 11.69
N CYS A 69 8.75 -13.35 12.32
CA CYS A 69 9.01 -12.24 13.26
C CYS A 69 9.96 -12.68 14.39
N LYS A 70 9.74 -13.85 14.98
CA LYS A 70 10.61 -14.37 16.04
C LYS A 70 12.04 -14.61 15.57
N ASN A 71 12.22 -15.14 14.37
CA ASN A 71 13.54 -15.37 13.79
C ASN A 71 14.31 -14.06 13.55
N HIS A 72 13.59 -12.95 13.39
CA HIS A 72 14.16 -11.61 13.24
C HIS A 72 14.29 -10.82 14.56
N GLY A 73 14.12 -11.50 15.71
CA GLY A 73 14.38 -10.94 17.03
C GLY A 73 13.19 -10.31 17.74
N ALA A 74 11.99 -10.31 17.15
CA ALA A 74 10.76 -9.88 17.81
C ALA A 74 10.26 -10.96 18.79
N VAL A 75 10.87 -11.07 19.97
CA VAL A 75 10.53 -12.16 20.92
C VAL A 75 9.32 -11.79 21.78
N ASP A 76 9.18 -10.54 22.21
CA ASP A 76 8.19 -10.14 23.21
C ASP A 76 7.11 -9.16 22.74
N ASN A 77 7.30 -8.48 21.61
CA ASN A 77 6.34 -7.51 21.08
C ASN A 77 6.24 -7.61 19.55
N ILE A 78 5.42 -8.55 19.07
CA ILE A 78 5.15 -8.65 17.64
C ILE A 78 4.16 -7.54 17.25
N ASN A 79 4.57 -6.67 16.36
CA ASN A 79 3.74 -5.61 15.80
C ASN A 79 2.77 -6.19 14.77
N TYR A 80 1.48 -5.82 14.85
CA TYR A 80 0.47 -6.27 13.88
C TYR A 80 0.76 -5.81 12.44
N TYR A 81 1.43 -4.68 12.28
CA TYR A 81 1.86 -4.21 10.97
C TYR A 81 2.95 -5.10 10.36
N GLU A 82 3.93 -5.54 11.17
CA GLU A 82 4.95 -6.50 10.73
C GLU A 82 4.31 -7.83 10.27
N LEU A 83 3.35 -8.35 11.04
CA LEU A 83 2.59 -9.54 10.64
C LEU A 83 1.88 -9.33 9.31
N SER A 84 1.23 -8.19 9.14
CA SER A 84 0.55 -7.83 7.89
C SER A 84 1.51 -7.78 6.72
N LEU A 85 2.67 -7.15 6.88
CA LEU A 85 3.69 -7.05 5.85
C LEU A 85 4.22 -8.42 5.44
N ILE A 86 4.55 -9.32 6.39
CA ILE A 86 5.02 -10.67 6.09
C ILE A 86 3.94 -11.49 5.36
N ILE A 87 2.70 -11.47 5.85
CA ILE A 87 1.62 -12.23 5.22
C ILE A 87 1.38 -11.72 3.80
N LEU A 88 1.30 -10.40 3.65
CA LEU A 88 0.90 -9.76 2.39
C LEU A 88 2.02 -9.74 1.35
N SER A 89 3.30 -9.79 1.76
CA SER A 89 4.42 -9.96 0.83
C SER A 89 4.35 -11.27 0.04
N LYS A 90 3.68 -12.28 0.58
CA LYS A 90 3.50 -13.60 -0.03
C LYS A 90 2.15 -13.79 -0.72
N CYS A 91 1.29 -12.75 -0.69
CA CYS A 91 -0.06 -12.78 -1.26
C CYS A 91 -0.11 -12.14 -2.65
N LYS A 92 -0.95 -12.70 -3.52
CA LYS A 92 -1.41 -11.99 -4.71
C LYS A 92 -2.59 -11.09 -4.33
N THR A 93 -2.87 -10.06 -5.12
CA THR A 93 -4.04 -9.18 -4.92
C THR A 93 -5.35 -9.98 -4.82
N SER A 94 -5.46 -11.11 -5.55
CA SER A 94 -6.63 -12.00 -5.49
C SER A 94 -6.83 -12.71 -4.15
N ASP A 95 -5.78 -12.81 -3.33
CA ASP A 95 -5.79 -13.50 -2.04
C ASP A 95 -6.22 -12.59 -0.88
N VAL A 96 -6.33 -11.29 -1.16
CA VAL A 96 -6.68 -10.26 -0.20
C VAL A 96 -8.12 -9.79 -0.40
N GLY A 97 -8.86 -9.65 0.68
CA GLY A 97 -10.23 -9.16 0.67
C GLY A 97 -10.39 -7.89 1.48
N HIS A 98 -11.09 -6.90 0.94
CA HIS A 98 -11.54 -5.73 1.65
C HIS A 98 -13.06 -5.78 1.84
N ILE A 99 -13.54 -5.62 3.06
CA ILE A 99 -14.97 -5.47 3.36
C ILE A 99 -15.25 -3.99 3.57
N HIS A 100 -15.88 -3.35 2.59
CA HIS A 100 -16.24 -1.93 2.59
C HIS A 100 -17.36 -1.64 3.60
N GLN A 101 -17.11 -1.94 4.85
CA GLN A 101 -18.02 -1.70 5.97
C GLN A 101 -17.21 -1.42 7.22
N VAL A 102 -17.67 -0.47 8.02
CA VAL A 102 -17.11 -0.18 9.34
C VAL A 102 -17.49 -1.32 10.30
N LEU A 103 -16.55 -2.23 10.53
CA LEU A 103 -16.74 -3.39 11.44
C LEU A 103 -15.83 -3.32 12.67
N VAL A 104 -14.92 -2.35 12.72
CA VAL A 104 -13.97 -2.16 13.80
C VAL A 104 -14.13 -0.76 14.36
N LYS A 105 -14.23 -0.67 15.69
CA LYS A 105 -14.25 0.59 16.43
C LYS A 105 -12.93 0.74 17.16
N ASP A 106 -12.16 1.74 16.76
CA ASP A 106 -10.92 2.10 17.44
C ASP A 106 -11.21 3.13 18.52
N ILE A 107 -11.05 2.73 19.77
CA ILE A 107 -11.33 3.54 20.96
C ILE A 107 -10.07 4.13 21.59
N ARG A 108 -8.91 3.99 20.94
CA ARG A 108 -7.65 4.50 21.48
C ARG A 108 -7.62 6.03 21.45
N ILE A 109 -7.23 6.61 22.56
CA ILE A 109 -7.19 8.07 22.76
C ILE A 109 -5.98 8.68 22.04
N ASP A 110 -4.92 7.90 21.85
CA ASP A 110 -3.67 8.37 21.24
C ASP A 110 -3.51 7.88 19.81
N SER A 111 -3.85 8.76 18.87
CA SER A 111 -3.66 8.50 17.43
C SER A 111 -2.19 8.44 17.00
N LYS A 112 -1.26 8.77 17.89
CA LYS A 112 0.17 8.77 17.61
C LYS A 112 0.81 7.37 17.59
N SER A 113 0.22 6.37 18.26
CA SER A 113 0.83 5.05 18.40
C SER A 113 0.85 4.20 17.11
N TYR A 114 0.05 4.57 16.10
CA TYR A 114 0.05 3.86 14.81
C TYR A 114 1.03 4.38 13.78
N ARG A 115 1.56 5.58 14.01
CA ARG A 115 2.06 6.44 12.94
C ARG A 115 3.47 6.95 13.18
N THR A 116 4.18 6.43 14.14
CA THR A 116 5.60 6.75 14.23
C THR A 116 6.35 5.81 13.30
N ALA A 117 6.96 6.37 12.27
CA ALA A 117 8.04 5.67 11.58
C ALA A 117 9.11 5.39 12.63
N ASP A 118 9.18 4.15 13.07
CA ASP A 118 10.28 3.66 13.89
C ASP A 118 11.43 3.30 12.93
N ASP A 119 12.65 3.69 13.25
CA ASP A 119 13.85 3.32 12.46
C ASP A 119 13.89 1.80 12.22
N GLY A 120 13.34 1.01 13.13
CA GLY A 120 13.15 -0.43 12.99
C GLY A 120 12.21 -0.82 11.86
N MET A 121 11.14 -0.07 11.61
CA MET A 121 10.15 -0.43 10.58
C MET A 121 10.70 -0.26 9.16
N ALA A 122 11.47 0.79 8.89
CA ALA A 122 12.14 0.96 7.60
C ALA A 122 13.11 -0.19 7.32
N ALA A 123 13.90 -0.60 8.33
CA ALA A 123 14.80 -1.74 8.22
C ALA A 123 14.05 -3.05 7.98
N PHE A 124 12.92 -3.25 8.66
CA PHE A 124 12.07 -4.43 8.51
C PHE A 124 11.47 -4.52 7.10
N LYS A 125 10.91 -3.44 6.58
CA LYS A 125 10.38 -3.37 5.21
C LYS A 125 11.46 -3.65 4.17
N LYS A 126 12.64 -3.06 4.36
CA LYS A 126 13.79 -3.29 3.50
C LYS A 126 14.17 -4.77 3.47
N MET A 127 14.26 -5.41 4.62
CA MET A 127 14.54 -6.84 4.75
C MET A 127 13.52 -7.70 3.98
N ILE A 128 12.22 -7.43 4.13
CA ILE A 128 11.16 -8.17 3.41
C ILE A 128 11.34 -8.02 1.89
N LEU A 129 11.61 -6.82 1.40
CA LEU A 129 11.76 -6.55 -0.03
C LEU A 129 13.05 -7.17 -0.60
N GLU A 130 14.15 -7.07 0.13
CA GLU A 130 15.43 -7.69 -0.25
C GLU A 130 15.36 -9.22 -0.26
N SER A 131 14.54 -9.84 0.59
CA SER A 131 14.30 -11.29 0.53
C SER A 131 13.62 -11.74 -0.77
N SER A 132 12.99 -10.81 -1.48
CA SER A 132 12.38 -11.01 -2.80
C SER A 132 13.25 -10.40 -3.94
N GLU A 133 14.53 -10.17 -3.70
CA GLU A 133 15.50 -9.58 -4.64
C GLU A 133 15.13 -8.15 -5.09
N ILE A 134 14.32 -7.43 -4.31
CA ILE A 134 13.89 -6.06 -4.59
C ILE A 134 14.73 -5.10 -3.77
N ASN A 135 15.60 -4.34 -4.44
CA ASN A 135 16.41 -3.31 -3.80
C ASN A 135 15.63 -2.01 -3.63
N VAL A 136 15.64 -1.46 -2.43
CA VAL A 136 14.91 -0.23 -2.11
C VAL A 136 15.72 0.72 -1.23
N ASN A 137 15.40 2.01 -1.35
CA ASN A 137 15.74 3.01 -0.36
C ASN A 137 14.45 3.53 0.28
N ILE A 138 14.38 3.52 1.61
CA ILE A 138 13.20 3.94 2.36
C ILE A 138 13.56 5.19 3.16
N VAL A 139 12.78 6.25 2.99
CA VAL A 139 13.01 7.55 3.62
C VAL A 139 11.72 8.01 4.28
N ALA A 140 11.79 8.42 5.55
CA ALA A 140 10.66 9.00 6.25
C ALA A 140 10.20 10.32 5.58
N ASP A 141 8.90 10.56 5.54
CA ASP A 141 8.37 11.84 5.07
C ASP A 141 8.75 12.96 6.05
N LYS A 142 9.01 14.14 5.51
CA LYS A 142 9.46 15.30 6.29
C LYS A 142 8.36 15.94 7.12
N HIS A 143 7.10 15.74 6.74
CA HIS A 143 5.94 16.39 7.36
C HIS A 143 5.07 15.43 8.16
N ASP A 144 5.08 14.14 7.82
CA ASP A 144 4.35 13.11 8.54
C ASP A 144 5.27 11.91 8.80
N SER A 145 5.78 11.81 10.02
CA SER A 145 6.65 10.69 10.44
C SER A 145 6.00 9.31 10.37
N ALA A 146 4.68 9.25 10.10
CA ALA A 146 3.95 8.01 9.89
C ALA A 146 4.04 7.48 8.46
N VAL A 147 4.56 8.31 7.55
CA VAL A 147 4.65 8.00 6.11
C VAL A 147 6.10 7.80 5.73
N GLU A 148 6.36 6.74 5.01
CA GLU A 148 7.68 6.43 4.44
C GLU A 148 7.59 6.38 2.92
N HIS A 149 8.58 6.98 2.25
CA HIS A 149 8.72 6.92 0.80
C HIS A 149 9.62 5.74 0.44
N VAL A 150 9.06 4.77 -0.27
CA VAL A 150 9.79 3.61 -0.76
C VAL A 150 10.26 3.89 -2.19
N HIS A 151 11.57 3.98 -2.38
CA HIS A 151 12.19 4.18 -3.67
C HIS A 151 12.78 2.86 -4.16
N TYR A 152 12.20 2.29 -5.19
CA TYR A 152 12.72 1.10 -5.85
C TYR A 152 13.99 1.44 -6.63
N ILE A 153 15.04 0.67 -6.41
CA ILE A 153 16.32 0.82 -7.12
C ILE A 153 16.33 -0.21 -8.25
N THR A 154 16.21 0.26 -9.48
CA THR A 154 16.33 -0.58 -10.66
C THR A 154 17.60 -0.28 -11.42
N ASN A 155 18.28 -1.32 -11.90
CA ASN A 155 19.41 -1.22 -12.81
C ASN A 155 18.99 -1.44 -14.27
N GLU A 156 17.75 -1.83 -14.49
CA GLU A 156 17.15 -2.05 -15.80
C GLU A 156 16.15 -0.93 -16.08
N TYR A 157 16.23 -0.40 -17.30
CA TYR A 157 15.37 0.67 -17.76
C TYR A 157 14.57 0.16 -18.96
N ASP A 158 13.45 -0.48 -18.69
CA ASP A 158 12.51 -0.89 -19.73
C ASP A 158 11.94 0.31 -20.48
N LEU A 159 11.55 0.11 -21.73
CA LEU A 159 10.90 1.16 -22.52
C LEU A 159 9.54 1.51 -21.91
N VAL A 160 9.36 2.77 -21.53
CA VAL A 160 8.09 3.32 -21.04
C VAL A 160 7.43 4.16 -22.12
N SER A 161 6.26 3.76 -22.59
CA SER A 161 5.45 4.53 -23.54
C SER A 161 4.49 5.45 -22.80
N ILE A 162 4.71 6.77 -22.93
CA ILE A 162 3.81 7.80 -22.39
C ILE A 162 2.75 8.11 -23.45
N ILE A 163 1.54 7.61 -23.24
CA ILE A 163 0.43 7.78 -24.19
C ILE A 163 -0.38 9.04 -23.81
N ILE A 164 -0.45 10.00 -24.72
CA ILE A 164 -1.15 11.28 -24.51
C ILE A 164 -2.27 11.40 -25.54
N PRO A 165 -3.53 11.22 -25.14
CA PRO A 165 -4.66 11.57 -26.00
C PRO A 165 -4.77 13.08 -26.11
N SER A 166 -4.92 13.59 -27.33
CA SER A 166 -5.04 15.02 -27.63
C SER A 166 -6.17 15.28 -28.61
N LYS A 167 -6.82 16.43 -28.48
CA LYS A 167 -7.79 16.98 -29.43
C LYS A 167 -7.85 18.50 -29.33
N ASP A 168 -7.71 19.22 -30.45
CA ASP A 168 -7.94 20.66 -30.60
C ASP A 168 -7.27 21.57 -29.54
N ASN A 169 -6.10 21.20 -29.01
CA ASN A 169 -5.40 21.95 -27.94
C ASN A 169 -3.87 21.89 -28.09
N PRO A 170 -3.31 22.44 -29.19
CA PRO A 170 -1.87 22.32 -29.47
C PRO A 170 -1.00 23.01 -28.41
N ASP A 171 -1.43 24.11 -27.82
CA ASP A 171 -0.65 24.82 -26.79
C ASP A 171 -0.57 24.02 -25.49
N ILE A 172 -1.64 23.38 -25.07
CA ILE A 172 -1.64 22.50 -23.87
C ILE A 172 -0.77 21.29 -24.13
N LEU A 173 -0.88 20.67 -25.30
CA LEU A 173 -0.02 19.55 -25.69
C LEU A 173 1.44 19.95 -25.69
N LYS A 174 1.78 21.11 -26.26
CA LYS A 174 3.15 21.65 -26.27
C LYS A 174 3.70 21.84 -24.86
N CYS A 175 2.94 22.44 -23.96
CA CYS A 175 3.33 22.61 -22.56
C CYS A 175 3.55 21.25 -21.86
N CYS A 176 2.67 20.28 -22.11
CA CYS A 176 2.80 18.91 -21.59
C CYS A 176 4.10 18.25 -22.06
N LEU A 177 4.36 18.25 -23.36
CA LEU A 177 5.56 17.68 -23.96
C LEU A 177 6.85 18.34 -23.46
N GLN A 178 6.85 19.66 -23.31
CA GLN A 178 7.97 20.39 -22.75
C GLN A 178 8.23 20.03 -21.29
N SER A 179 7.16 19.89 -20.49
CA SER A 179 7.25 19.50 -19.08
C SER A 179 7.81 18.09 -18.94
N ILE A 180 7.30 17.13 -19.72
CA ILE A 180 7.82 15.76 -19.72
C ILE A 180 9.31 15.76 -20.03
N ARG A 181 9.74 16.39 -21.10
CA ARG A 181 11.17 16.46 -21.49
C ARG A 181 12.05 17.14 -20.46
N LYS A 182 11.52 18.14 -19.76
CA LYS A 182 12.30 18.92 -18.77
C LYS A 182 12.45 18.22 -17.43
N PHE A 183 11.40 17.50 -16.97
CA PHE A 183 11.35 17.01 -15.61
C PHE A 183 11.48 15.50 -15.48
N THR A 184 11.28 14.72 -16.57
CA THR A 184 11.45 13.28 -16.55
C THR A 184 12.93 12.92 -16.46
N LYS A 185 13.27 12.19 -15.41
CA LYS A 185 14.64 11.68 -15.19
C LYS A 185 14.85 10.28 -15.76
N TYR A 186 13.76 9.57 -16.03
CA TYR A 186 13.81 8.25 -16.65
C TYR A 186 14.30 8.37 -18.09
N ILE A 187 15.28 7.55 -18.48
CA ILE A 187 16.03 7.74 -19.72
C ILE A 187 15.46 6.99 -20.91
N ASN A 188 14.79 5.84 -20.67
CA ASN A 188 14.28 4.98 -21.73
C ASN A 188 12.77 5.11 -21.88
N TYR A 189 12.31 6.22 -22.47
CA TYR A 189 10.89 6.43 -22.72
C TYR A 189 10.64 6.96 -24.12
N GLU A 190 9.43 6.73 -24.59
CA GLU A 190 8.88 7.35 -25.80
C GLU A 190 7.58 8.09 -25.48
N ILE A 191 7.21 9.04 -26.32
CA ILE A 191 5.93 9.75 -26.21
C ILE A 191 5.11 9.42 -27.44
N VAL A 192 3.92 8.88 -27.22
CA VAL A 192 2.95 8.55 -28.24
C VAL A 192 1.76 9.50 -28.10
N VAL A 193 1.62 10.44 -29.04
CA VAL A 193 0.46 11.32 -29.08
C VAL A 193 -0.61 10.68 -29.94
N VAL A 194 -1.79 10.49 -29.35
CA VAL A 194 -2.96 9.96 -30.04
C VAL A 194 -3.89 11.12 -30.35
N ASP A 195 -3.91 11.56 -31.61
CA ASP A 195 -4.85 12.59 -32.05
C ASP A 195 -6.26 12.02 -32.21
N ASN A 196 -7.22 12.58 -31.50
CA ASN A 196 -8.63 12.17 -31.51
C ASN A 196 -9.48 13.03 -32.46
N GLY A 197 -8.96 13.27 -33.66
CA GLY A 197 -9.64 14.02 -34.73
C GLY A 197 -9.62 15.52 -34.47
N SER A 198 -8.44 16.10 -34.32
CA SER A 198 -8.25 17.56 -34.30
C SER A 198 -8.63 18.18 -35.64
N ASN A 199 -9.16 19.42 -35.60
CA ASN A 199 -9.56 20.18 -36.80
C ASN A 199 -8.66 21.39 -37.05
N ASP A 200 -7.62 21.59 -36.28
CA ASP A 200 -6.63 22.68 -36.36
C ASP A 200 -5.21 22.16 -36.72
#